data_15e6ab89c1e8b9a1d10447ecfc9980ab
#
_entry.id   15e6ab89c1e8b9a1d10447ecfc9980ab
#
_cell.length_a   1.000
_cell.length_b   1.000
_cell.length_c   1.000
_cell.angle_alpha   90.00
_cell.angle_beta   90.00
_cell.angle_gamma   90.00
#
_symmetry.space_group_name_H-M   'P 1'
#
loop_
_entity.id
_entity.type
_entity.pdbx_description
1 polymer ?
#
loop_
_entity_poly.entity_id
_entity_poly.type
_entity_poly.pdbx_seq_one_letter_code
_entity_poly.pdbx_strand_id
1 'polypeptide(L)'
;MKRRIIALILVMGLLAGMGVDGKMTLAAESTPAGQTKEIAKIEVVDTEIELPYKSTFTKENVVIKVTYEDATEQLVHPEKMTAVDTTKIGEQQLELSYQDKTINYTVRIVPRQVTGLRRKETTKKKAVIEWNALAESEEYEIFTSSKETSSFSLLKSTTKTSYEFTN
;
A
#
# COMPACT_ATOMS: atom_id res chain seq x y z
N MET A 1 -8.90 -4.92 -23.55
CA MET A 1 -9.75 -4.53 -22.42
C MET A 1 -9.12 -3.30 -21.79
N LYS A 2 -9.79 -2.14 -21.86
CA LYS A 2 -9.31 -0.91 -21.22
C LYS A 2 -9.48 -1.07 -19.70
N ARG A 3 -8.38 -1.11 -18.96
CA ARG A 3 -8.40 -1.13 -17.50
C ARG A 3 -8.70 0.29 -17.03
N ARG A 4 -9.86 0.48 -16.39
CA ARG A 4 -10.21 1.75 -15.74
C ARG A 4 -9.43 1.82 -14.43
N ILE A 5 -8.58 2.83 -14.29
CA ILE A 5 -7.94 3.17 -13.02
C ILE A 5 -8.88 4.16 -12.34
N ILE A 6 -9.48 3.73 -11.24
CA ILE A 6 -10.40 4.55 -10.45
C ILE A 6 -9.61 5.14 -9.29
N ALA A 7 -9.45 6.47 -9.29
CA ALA A 7 -8.89 7.16 -8.14
C ALA A 7 -10.02 7.48 -7.15
N LEU A 8 -9.98 6.87 -5.98
CA LEU A 8 -10.96 7.08 -4.92
C LEU A 8 -10.68 8.41 -4.22
N ILE A 9 -11.58 9.38 -4.33
CA ILE A 9 -11.53 10.61 -3.53
C ILE A 9 -12.41 10.37 -2.29
N LEU A 10 -11.76 10.05 -1.19
CA LEU A 10 -12.38 9.99 0.12
C LEU A 10 -12.35 11.39 0.74
N VAL A 11 -13.48 12.07 0.78
CA VAL A 11 -13.59 13.31 1.54
C VAL A 11 -13.74 12.94 3.02
N MET A 12 -12.60 12.69 3.68
CA MET A 12 -12.55 12.50 5.12
C MET A 12 -12.30 13.84 5.81
N GLY A 13 -13.14 14.16 6.77
CA GLY A 13 -12.84 15.16 7.78
C GLY A 13 -11.59 14.76 8.56
N LEU A 14 -10.69 15.71 8.73
CA LEU A 14 -9.41 15.60 9.39
C LEU A 14 -9.58 15.11 10.84
N LEU A 15 -9.01 13.97 11.19
CA LEU A 15 -8.67 13.64 12.58
C LEU A 15 -7.23 13.15 12.67
N ALA A 16 -6.50 13.91 13.46
CA ALA A 16 -5.10 13.75 13.76
C ALA A 16 -4.79 12.49 14.54
N GLY A 17 -3.68 11.87 14.18
CA GLY A 17 -2.70 11.35 15.10
C GLY A 17 -3.04 10.09 15.89
N MET A 18 -2.28 9.07 15.62
CA MET A 18 -1.46 8.40 16.65
C MET A 18 -0.39 7.59 15.94
N GLY A 19 0.83 8.13 15.97
CA GLY A 19 2.03 7.40 15.60
C GLY A 19 2.27 6.28 16.60
N VAL A 20 2.46 5.08 16.09
CA VAL A 20 3.11 4.01 16.83
C VAL A 20 4.48 3.83 16.20
N ASP A 21 5.46 4.58 16.75
CA ASP A 21 6.88 4.35 16.51
C ASP A 21 7.30 3.06 17.23
N GLY A 22 7.07 1.94 16.57
CA GLY A 22 7.70 0.67 16.91
C GLY A 22 8.97 0.51 16.09
N LYS A 23 10.09 1.16 16.50
CA LYS A 23 11.41 0.80 16.01
C LYS A 23 11.76 -0.60 16.50
N MET A 24 11.48 -1.62 15.69
CA MET A 24 12.15 -2.90 15.82
C MET A 24 13.59 -2.76 15.32
N THR A 25 14.52 -2.74 16.22
CA THR A 25 15.96 -2.83 15.90
C THR A 25 16.27 -4.24 15.44
N LEU A 26 16.61 -4.40 14.16
CA LEU A 26 17.23 -5.64 13.67
C LEU A 26 18.60 -5.78 14.32
N ALA A 27 18.72 -6.72 15.26
CA ALA A 27 20.00 -7.10 15.80
C ALA A 27 20.77 -7.89 14.72
N ALA A 28 21.85 -7.32 14.23
CA ALA A 28 22.85 -8.05 13.45
C ALA A 28 23.65 -8.92 14.43
N GLU A 29 23.18 -10.12 14.73
CA GLU A 29 24.02 -11.13 15.38
C GLU A 29 24.85 -11.83 14.31
N SER A 30 26.16 -11.64 14.42
CA SER A 30 27.15 -12.41 13.67
C SER A 30 27.14 -13.85 14.18
N THR A 31 26.58 -14.77 13.42
CA THR A 31 26.66 -16.21 13.66
C THR A 31 28.11 -16.66 13.55
N PRO A 32 28.65 -17.44 14.52
CA PRO A 32 30.01 -18.02 14.38
C PRO A 32 30.04 -18.93 13.15
N ALA A 33 31.02 -18.74 12.29
CA ALA A 33 31.24 -19.56 11.11
C ALA A 33 31.41 -21.04 11.51
N GLY A 34 30.47 -21.91 11.12
CA GLY A 34 30.68 -23.33 11.23
C GLY A 34 29.49 -24.27 11.36
N GLN A 35 28.26 -23.80 11.59
CA GLN A 35 27.09 -24.66 11.55
C GLN A 35 25.96 -23.98 10.77
N THR A 36 25.73 -24.42 9.54
CA THR A 36 24.51 -24.10 8.81
C THR A 36 23.34 -24.80 9.53
N LYS A 37 22.58 -24.02 10.32
CA LYS A 37 21.35 -24.56 10.91
C LYS A 37 20.38 -24.90 9.79
N GLU A 38 19.79 -26.08 9.83
CA GLU A 38 18.81 -26.52 8.86
C GLU A 38 17.48 -25.74 9.06
N ILE A 39 16.91 -25.23 7.96
CA ILE A 39 15.71 -24.42 8.00
C ILE A 39 14.48 -25.33 7.92
N ALA A 40 13.65 -25.31 8.96
CA ALA A 40 12.36 -26.01 8.98
C ALA A 40 11.34 -25.29 8.09
N LYS A 41 11.18 -23.97 8.24
CA LYS A 41 10.26 -23.17 7.42
C LYS A 41 10.64 -21.68 7.36
N ILE A 42 10.07 -20.99 6.37
CA ILE A 42 10.07 -19.53 6.28
C ILE A 42 8.65 -19.00 6.18
N GLU A 43 8.39 -17.83 6.77
CA GLU A 43 7.10 -17.14 6.75
C GLU A 43 7.32 -15.65 6.53
N VAL A 44 6.42 -14.98 5.81
CA VAL A 44 6.45 -13.52 5.71
C VAL A 44 5.80 -12.92 6.96
N VAL A 45 6.43 -11.90 7.55
CA VAL A 45 5.92 -11.26 8.77
C VAL A 45 4.70 -10.40 8.46
N ASP A 46 4.79 -9.57 7.41
CA ASP A 46 3.69 -8.73 6.95
C ASP A 46 2.89 -9.48 5.89
N THR A 47 1.68 -9.89 6.21
CA THR A 47 0.85 -10.71 5.31
C THR A 47 0.21 -9.93 4.18
N GLU A 48 0.08 -8.61 4.30
CA GLU A 48 -0.50 -7.73 3.30
C GLU A 48 0.33 -6.47 3.14
N ILE A 49 0.88 -6.23 1.94
CA ILE A 49 1.58 -4.99 1.60
C ILE A 49 0.85 -4.30 0.47
N GLU A 50 0.41 -3.06 0.73
CA GLU A 50 -0.05 -2.15 -0.30
C GLU A 50 1.07 -1.19 -0.71
N LEU A 51 1.36 -1.15 -2.00
CA LEU A 51 2.40 -0.32 -2.58
C LEU A 51 1.77 0.77 -3.44
N PRO A 52 2.10 2.04 -3.24
CA PRO A 52 1.65 3.10 -4.13
C PRO A 52 2.19 2.92 -5.55
N TYR A 53 1.40 3.27 -6.55
CA TYR A 53 1.82 3.31 -7.95
C TYR A 53 3.15 4.03 -8.14
N LYS A 54 4.08 3.42 -8.89
CA LYS A 54 5.45 3.89 -9.12
C LYS A 54 6.29 4.08 -7.84
N SER A 55 5.97 3.38 -6.77
CA SER A 55 6.86 3.32 -5.60
C SER A 55 8.05 2.41 -5.85
N THR A 56 9.10 2.58 -5.08
CA THR A 56 10.23 1.65 -5.07
C THR A 56 9.97 0.56 -4.06
N PHE A 57 10.13 -0.69 -4.47
CA PHE A 57 9.99 -1.85 -3.60
C PHE A 57 11.12 -2.85 -3.88
N THR A 58 11.83 -3.21 -2.85
CA THR A 58 13.01 -4.08 -2.91
C THR A 58 12.91 -5.16 -1.85
N LYS A 59 13.76 -6.16 -1.89
CA LYS A 59 13.81 -7.24 -0.90
C LYS A 59 14.05 -6.74 0.53
N GLU A 60 14.70 -5.60 0.70
CA GLU A 60 14.94 -4.96 2.00
C GLU A 60 13.67 -4.41 2.66
N ASN A 61 12.58 -4.26 1.89
CA ASN A 61 11.27 -3.88 2.40
C ASN A 61 10.46 -5.08 2.95
N VAL A 62 10.95 -6.30 2.75
CA VAL A 62 10.29 -7.52 3.20
C VAL A 62 11.06 -8.13 4.35
N VAL A 63 10.37 -8.48 5.43
CA VAL A 63 10.94 -9.26 6.53
C VAL A 63 10.32 -10.64 6.54
N ILE A 64 11.15 -11.66 6.56
CA ILE A 64 10.74 -13.05 6.74
C ILE A 64 11.21 -13.58 8.07
N LYS A 65 10.39 -14.42 8.66
CA LYS A 65 10.71 -15.20 9.85
C LYS A 65 11.21 -16.57 9.40
N VAL A 66 12.42 -16.90 9.77
CA VAL A 66 13.05 -18.21 9.56
C VAL A 66 12.92 -18.99 10.85
N THR A 67 12.34 -20.19 10.79
CA THR A 67 12.32 -21.15 11.89
C THR A 67 13.24 -22.30 11.54
N TYR A 68 14.19 -22.60 12.42
CA TYR A 68 15.15 -23.69 12.25
C TYR A 68 14.65 -25.00 12.86
N GLU A 69 15.26 -26.13 12.50
CA GLU A 69 14.89 -27.45 13.04
C GLU A 69 15.04 -27.55 14.57
N ASP A 70 15.92 -26.75 15.15
CA ASP A 70 16.09 -26.63 16.62
C ASP A 70 15.02 -25.73 17.29
N ALA A 71 13.97 -25.34 16.55
CA ALA A 71 12.89 -24.44 16.95
C ALA A 71 13.36 -22.99 17.29
N THR A 72 14.60 -22.62 16.99
CA THR A 72 15.01 -21.21 17.06
C THR A 72 14.45 -20.41 15.89
N GLU A 73 14.17 -19.13 16.12
CA GLU A 73 13.62 -18.23 15.11
C GLU A 73 14.56 -17.04 14.86
N GLN A 74 14.57 -16.57 13.62
CA GLN A 74 15.32 -15.39 13.23
C GLN A 74 14.50 -14.55 12.24
N LEU A 75 14.57 -13.22 12.35
CA LEU A 75 14.02 -12.28 11.36
C LEU A 75 15.14 -11.85 10.43
N VAL A 76 14.92 -12.02 9.12
CA VAL A 76 15.89 -11.68 8.08
C VAL A 76 15.19 -11.08 6.86
N HIS A 77 15.94 -10.51 5.94
CA HIS A 77 15.44 -10.18 4.60
C HIS A 77 15.65 -11.38 3.66
N PRO A 78 14.76 -11.57 2.65
CA PRO A 78 14.96 -12.60 1.66
C PRO A 78 16.25 -12.36 0.87
N GLU A 79 16.93 -13.42 0.47
CA GLU A 79 18.13 -13.32 -0.37
C GLU A 79 17.79 -12.92 -1.79
N LYS A 80 16.68 -13.47 -2.30
CA LYS A 80 16.15 -13.17 -3.63
C LYS A 80 14.67 -12.86 -3.55
N MET A 81 14.22 -12.01 -4.46
CA MET A 81 12.81 -11.64 -4.63
C MET A 81 12.53 -11.43 -6.12
N THR A 82 11.40 -11.94 -6.60
CA THR A 82 10.89 -11.60 -7.94
C THR A 82 10.62 -10.09 -8.01
N ALA A 83 11.02 -9.45 -9.10
CA ALA A 83 10.81 -8.02 -9.29
C ALA A 83 9.31 -7.68 -9.35
N VAL A 84 8.94 -6.59 -8.68
CA VAL A 84 7.58 -6.03 -8.71
C VAL A 84 7.48 -4.97 -9.79
N ASP A 85 6.45 -5.03 -10.60
CA ASP A 85 6.12 -3.95 -11.53
C ASP A 85 5.13 -2.98 -10.87
N THR A 86 5.64 -1.98 -10.17
CA THR A 86 4.82 -0.98 -9.47
C THR A 86 4.06 -0.04 -10.41
N THR A 87 4.22 -0.17 -11.74
CA THR A 87 3.43 0.56 -12.73
C THR A 87 2.12 -0.15 -13.11
N LYS A 88 1.88 -1.35 -12.58
CA LYS A 88 0.66 -2.13 -12.82
C LYS A 88 -0.18 -2.20 -11.55
N ILE A 89 -1.27 -1.46 -11.52
CA ILE A 89 -2.26 -1.51 -10.44
C ILE A 89 -2.87 -2.91 -10.32
N GLY A 90 -3.04 -3.38 -9.08
CA GLY A 90 -3.62 -4.68 -8.77
C GLY A 90 -2.64 -5.59 -8.02
N GLU A 91 -3.05 -6.84 -7.83
CA GLU A 91 -2.26 -7.84 -7.11
C GLU A 91 -1.18 -8.43 -8.02
N GLN A 92 -0.01 -8.64 -7.43
CA GLN A 92 1.12 -9.33 -8.05
C GLN A 92 1.67 -10.36 -7.08
N GLN A 93 1.92 -11.55 -7.58
CA GLN A 93 2.57 -12.60 -6.82
C GLN A 93 4.09 -12.52 -6.99
N LEU A 94 4.80 -12.61 -5.89
CA LEU A 94 6.23 -12.64 -5.79
C LEU A 94 6.68 -13.98 -5.25
N GLU A 95 7.83 -14.41 -5.70
CA GLU A 95 8.57 -15.50 -5.08
C GLU A 95 9.71 -14.91 -4.27
N LEU A 96 9.78 -15.27 -3.00
CA LEU A 96 10.84 -14.92 -2.07
C LEU A 96 11.65 -16.17 -1.77
N SER A 97 12.97 -16.06 -1.75
CA SER A 97 13.82 -17.17 -1.35
C SER A 97 14.84 -16.78 -0.29
N TYR A 98 15.12 -17.71 0.59
CA TYR A 98 16.15 -17.64 1.59
C TYR A 98 16.79 -19.03 1.73
N GLN A 99 18.10 -19.13 1.45
CA GLN A 99 18.82 -20.39 1.29
C GLN A 99 18.07 -21.33 0.29
N ASP A 100 17.68 -22.53 0.73
CA ASP A 100 16.99 -23.54 -0.08
C ASP A 100 15.46 -23.45 -0.01
N LYS A 101 14.91 -22.54 0.77
CA LYS A 101 13.46 -22.36 0.95
C LYS A 101 12.90 -21.24 0.08
N THR A 102 11.68 -21.46 -0.38
CA THR A 102 10.95 -20.51 -1.21
C THR A 102 9.54 -20.33 -0.68
N ILE A 103 9.00 -19.12 -0.74
CA ILE A 103 7.63 -18.80 -0.35
C ILE A 103 7.02 -17.81 -1.34
N ASN A 104 5.75 -18.02 -1.68
CA ASN A 104 4.97 -17.08 -2.46
C ASN A 104 4.37 -15.99 -1.57
N TYR A 105 4.42 -14.77 -2.06
CA TYR A 105 3.90 -13.60 -1.38
C TYR A 105 3.13 -12.71 -2.33
N THR A 106 2.02 -12.13 -1.87
CA THR A 106 1.19 -11.24 -2.69
C THR A 106 1.36 -9.81 -2.22
N VAL A 107 1.68 -8.92 -3.17
CA VAL A 107 1.65 -7.46 -2.96
C VAL A 107 0.53 -6.86 -3.79
N ARG A 108 -0.05 -5.78 -3.32
CA ARG A 108 -1.10 -5.05 -4.02
C ARG A 108 -0.62 -3.66 -4.39
N ILE A 109 -0.57 -3.37 -5.69
CA ILE A 109 -0.26 -2.02 -6.17
C ILE A 109 -1.55 -1.21 -6.19
N VAL A 110 -1.55 -0.11 -5.45
CA VAL A 110 -2.72 0.78 -5.34
C VAL A 110 -2.45 2.13 -6.00
N PRO A 111 -3.47 2.84 -6.51
CA PRO A 111 -3.32 4.20 -6.98
C PRO A 111 -2.74 5.10 -5.89
N ARG A 112 -1.94 6.09 -6.28
CA ARG A 112 -1.48 7.10 -5.32
C ARG A 112 -2.66 7.88 -4.77
N GLN A 113 -2.53 8.31 -3.52
CA GLN A 113 -3.55 9.13 -2.88
C GLN A 113 -3.70 10.46 -3.62
N VAL A 114 -4.94 10.90 -3.84
CA VAL A 114 -5.25 12.23 -4.35
C VAL A 114 -4.81 13.27 -3.34
N THR A 115 -4.06 14.27 -3.81
CA THR A 115 -3.57 15.38 -2.99
C THR A 115 -4.19 16.70 -3.39
N GLY A 116 -4.02 17.74 -2.57
CA GLY A 116 -4.47 19.09 -2.90
C GLY A 116 -5.98 19.24 -2.95
N LEU A 117 -6.73 18.33 -2.29
CA LEU A 117 -8.17 18.48 -2.14
C LEU A 117 -8.47 19.76 -1.34
N ARG A 118 -9.16 20.69 -1.99
CA ARG A 118 -9.52 21.99 -1.39
C ARG A 118 -10.86 22.48 -1.89
N ARG A 119 -11.49 23.29 -1.07
CA ARG A 119 -12.66 24.03 -1.48
C ARG A 119 -12.24 25.27 -2.27
N LYS A 120 -12.70 25.37 -3.52
CA LYS A 120 -12.42 26.49 -4.40
C LYS A 120 -13.42 27.63 -4.24
N GLU A 121 -14.71 27.28 -4.13
CA GLU A 121 -15.79 28.23 -4.07
C GLU A 121 -16.91 27.71 -3.16
N THR A 122 -17.57 28.58 -2.43
CA THR A 122 -18.77 28.27 -1.68
C THR A 122 -19.70 29.48 -1.67
N THR A 123 -20.93 29.27 -2.11
CA THR A 123 -22.05 30.20 -1.99
C THR A 123 -23.22 29.49 -1.30
N LYS A 124 -24.33 30.22 -1.08
CA LYS A 124 -25.55 29.61 -0.51
C LYS A 124 -26.15 28.49 -1.38
N LYS A 125 -25.83 28.46 -2.70
CA LYS A 125 -26.43 27.54 -3.66
C LYS A 125 -25.41 26.62 -4.34
N LYS A 126 -24.10 26.81 -4.06
CA LYS A 126 -23.04 26.15 -4.81
C LYS A 126 -21.82 25.93 -3.94
N ALA A 127 -21.22 24.77 -4.05
CA ALA A 127 -19.89 24.48 -3.50
C ALA A 127 -19.03 23.82 -4.59
N VAL A 128 -17.80 24.27 -4.76
CA VAL A 128 -16.84 23.65 -5.68
C VAL A 128 -15.66 23.14 -4.91
N ILE A 129 -15.32 21.87 -5.15
CA ILE A 129 -14.05 21.27 -4.71
C ILE A 129 -13.14 21.09 -5.91
N GLU A 130 -11.84 21.14 -5.67
CA GLU A 130 -10.81 20.81 -6.66
C GLU A 130 -9.67 20.03 -5.99
N TRP A 131 -8.90 19.31 -6.79
CA TRP A 131 -7.78 18.48 -6.37
C TRP A 131 -6.68 18.44 -7.43
N ASN A 132 -5.49 17.96 -7.05
CA ASN A 132 -4.39 17.80 -7.96
C ASN A 132 -4.62 16.59 -8.88
N ALA A 133 -4.28 16.74 -10.16
CA ALA A 133 -4.33 15.62 -11.10
C ALA A 133 -3.34 14.51 -10.72
N LEU A 134 -3.77 13.25 -10.90
CA LEU A 134 -2.91 12.08 -10.91
C LEU A 134 -2.69 11.66 -12.35
N ALA A 135 -1.42 11.63 -12.80
CA ALA A 135 -1.07 11.32 -14.19
C ALA A 135 -1.50 9.92 -14.64
N GLU A 136 -1.61 8.98 -13.68
CA GLU A 136 -2.05 7.61 -13.88
C GLU A 136 -3.57 7.40 -13.82
N SER A 137 -4.33 8.45 -13.51
CA SER A 137 -5.78 8.35 -13.33
C SER A 137 -6.51 8.70 -14.64
N GLU A 138 -7.37 7.80 -15.10
CA GLU A 138 -8.27 8.06 -16.23
C GLU A 138 -9.58 8.68 -15.76
N GLU A 139 -9.99 8.42 -14.52
CA GLU A 139 -11.27 8.85 -13.95
C GLU A 139 -11.15 9.00 -12.42
N TYR A 140 -11.94 9.90 -11.85
CA TYR A 140 -12.09 10.11 -10.42
C TYR A 140 -13.52 9.76 -10.01
N GLU A 141 -13.66 9.06 -8.91
CA GLU A 141 -14.96 8.81 -8.29
C GLU A 141 -15.12 9.68 -7.03
N ILE A 142 -16.25 10.36 -6.94
CA ILE A 142 -16.58 11.24 -5.83
C ILE A 142 -17.65 10.53 -4.99
N PHE A 143 -17.30 10.29 -3.73
CA PHE A 143 -18.22 9.71 -2.77
C PHE A 143 -18.67 10.77 -1.76
N THR A 144 -19.90 10.65 -1.30
CA THR A 144 -20.44 11.49 -0.23
C THR A 144 -21.00 10.64 0.89
N SER A 145 -20.97 11.21 2.09
CA SER A 145 -21.60 10.63 3.27
C SER A 145 -22.26 11.72 4.11
N SER A 146 -23.36 11.39 4.73
CA SER A 146 -23.97 12.21 5.78
C SER A 146 -23.31 12.03 7.15
N LYS A 147 -22.38 11.06 7.27
CA LYS A 147 -21.62 10.74 8.48
C LYS A 147 -20.12 10.85 8.18
N GLU A 148 -19.33 11.28 9.15
CA GLU A 148 -17.90 11.54 8.95
C GLU A 148 -17.08 10.28 8.58
N THR A 149 -17.45 9.10 9.04
CA THR A 149 -16.61 7.90 8.95
C THR A 149 -17.27 6.68 8.30
N SER A 150 -18.51 6.79 7.84
CA SER A 150 -19.23 5.62 7.32
C SER A 150 -20.30 5.98 6.30
N SER A 151 -20.84 4.95 5.62
CA SER A 151 -21.97 5.08 4.70
C SER A 151 -21.68 6.00 3.51
N PHE A 152 -20.49 5.88 2.92
CA PHE A 152 -20.15 6.57 1.69
C PHE A 152 -20.92 5.96 0.51
N SER A 153 -21.51 6.82 -0.31
CA SER A 153 -22.14 6.43 -1.56
C SER A 153 -21.51 7.17 -2.73
N LEU A 154 -21.39 6.50 -3.86
CA LEU A 154 -20.90 7.11 -5.09
C LEU A 154 -21.87 8.21 -5.53
N LEU A 155 -21.36 9.42 -5.62
CA LEU A 155 -22.10 10.58 -6.12
C LEU A 155 -21.88 10.76 -7.62
N LYS A 156 -20.62 10.68 -8.06
CA LYS A 156 -20.25 10.98 -9.44
C LYS A 156 -18.89 10.39 -9.82
N SER A 157 -18.78 9.97 -11.08
CA SER A 157 -17.52 9.73 -11.76
C SER A 157 -17.20 10.90 -12.71
N THR A 158 -15.92 11.29 -12.79
CA THR A 158 -15.49 12.42 -13.62
C THR A 158 -14.03 12.29 -14.05
N THR A 159 -13.70 12.78 -15.22
CA THR A 159 -12.32 12.92 -15.70
C THR A 159 -11.69 14.27 -15.33
N LYS A 160 -12.50 15.18 -14.75
CA LYS A 160 -12.05 16.51 -14.32
C LYS A 160 -11.44 16.45 -12.92
N THR A 161 -10.61 17.41 -12.60
CA THR A 161 -10.00 17.63 -11.28
C THR A 161 -10.79 18.60 -10.40
N SER A 162 -12.07 18.77 -10.69
CA SER A 162 -12.98 19.59 -9.91
C SER A 162 -14.41 19.06 -10.02
N TYR A 163 -15.20 19.34 -8.99
CA TYR A 163 -16.62 19.01 -8.97
C TYR A 163 -17.41 20.12 -8.30
N GLU A 164 -18.59 20.39 -8.87
CA GLU A 164 -19.54 21.38 -8.39
C GLU A 164 -20.75 20.70 -7.76
N PHE A 165 -21.01 21.02 -6.51
CA PHE A 165 -22.24 20.67 -5.82
C PHE A 165 -23.22 21.82 -5.95
N THR A 166 -24.43 21.54 -6.39
CA THR A 166 -25.55 22.51 -6.47
C THR A 166 -26.67 22.03 -5.55
N ASN A 167 -27.25 22.96 -4.78
CA ASN A 167 -28.46 22.72 -3.97
C ASN A 167 -29.71 22.94 -4.81
#